data_b3b68d8d6a2c4455d53babc35b001152
#
_entry.id   b3b68d8d6a2c4455d53babc35b001152
#
_cell.length_a   1.000
_cell.length_b   1.000
_cell.length_c   1.000
_cell.angle_alpha   90.00
_cell.angle_beta   90.00
_cell.angle_gamma   90.00
#
_symmetry.space_group_name_H-M   'P 1'
#
loop_
_entity.id
_entity.type
_entity.pdbx_description
1 polymer ?
#
loop_
_entity_poly.entity_id
_entity_poly.type
_entity_poly.pdbx_seq_one_letter_code
_entity_poly.pdbx_strand_id
1 'polypeptide(L)'
;MAFDNEQLVRKAYQIAEDKDMAGWSAAFTVDGTFTDMSINVTWTGPDELPEQVVNYAQAFPDMHRELYKFYVSGAIVVVQLALQGTHLGPLHLPAGTLPATGKRMDAPCCDVFELVDGKIKRFDCYPEASVILTQLGVIGSLGAALQA
;
A
#
# COMPACT_ATOMS: atom_id res chain seq x y z
N MET A 1 6.28 19.65 21.96
CA MET A 1 5.37 20.03 20.86
C MET A 1 4.72 18.77 20.29
N ALA A 2 3.41 18.76 20.20
CA ALA A 2 2.69 17.64 19.61
C ALA A 2 2.80 17.68 18.09
N PHE A 3 2.96 16.51 17.47
CA PHE A 3 2.91 16.37 16.02
C PHE A 3 1.46 16.25 15.55
N ASP A 4 1.15 16.83 14.39
CA ASP A 4 -0.10 16.54 13.70
C ASP A 4 0.06 15.23 12.92
N ASN A 5 -0.32 14.13 13.54
CA ASN A 5 -0.10 12.80 12.99
C ASN A 5 -0.97 12.53 11.75
N GLU A 6 -2.16 13.12 11.66
CA GLU A 6 -2.95 13.01 10.44
C GLU A 6 -2.24 13.66 9.25
N GLN A 7 -1.68 14.86 9.42
CA GLN A 7 -0.97 15.55 8.35
C GLN A 7 0.32 14.83 7.96
N LEU A 8 1.01 14.23 8.93
CA LEU A 8 2.20 13.42 8.64
C LEU A 8 1.85 12.23 7.74
N VAL A 9 0.74 11.55 8.02
CA VAL A 9 0.29 10.41 7.22
C VAL A 9 -0.19 10.87 5.83
N ARG A 10 -0.94 11.97 5.74
CA ARG A 10 -1.35 12.55 4.45
C ARG A 10 -0.14 12.88 3.58
N LYS A 11 0.88 13.47 4.18
CA LYS A 11 2.12 13.80 3.48
C LYS A 11 2.86 12.54 3.00
N ALA A 12 2.87 11.49 3.82
CA ALA A 12 3.50 10.22 3.42
C ALA A 12 2.84 9.61 2.18
N TYR A 13 1.51 9.65 2.08
CA TYR A 13 0.81 9.21 0.88
C TYR A 13 1.20 10.04 -0.35
N GLN A 14 1.31 11.36 -0.20
CA GLN A 14 1.70 12.24 -1.29
C GLN A 14 3.13 11.95 -1.76
N ILE A 15 4.05 11.73 -0.82
CA ILE A 15 5.44 11.36 -1.14
C ILE A 15 5.48 10.07 -1.96
N ALA A 16 4.68 9.07 -1.59
CA ALA A 16 4.61 7.81 -2.34
C ALA A 16 4.02 8.02 -3.75
N GLU A 17 2.98 8.82 -3.89
CA GLU A 17 2.39 9.11 -5.21
C GLU A 17 3.34 9.92 -6.10
N ASP A 18 4.13 10.82 -5.50
CA ASP A 18 5.16 11.57 -6.21
C ASP A 18 6.37 10.71 -6.60
N LYS A 19 6.41 9.46 -6.14
CA LYS A 19 7.52 8.53 -6.38
C LYS A 19 8.84 9.06 -5.84
N ASP A 20 8.79 9.83 -4.75
CA ASP A 20 9.95 10.38 -4.05
C ASP A 20 10.52 9.31 -3.10
N MET A 21 11.43 8.51 -3.60
CA MET A 21 11.99 7.38 -2.84
C MET A 21 12.81 7.83 -1.63
N ALA A 22 13.58 8.90 -1.76
CA ALA A 22 14.34 9.46 -0.65
C ALA A 22 13.41 10.02 0.43
N GLY A 23 12.35 10.74 0.03
CA GLY A 23 11.34 11.25 0.94
C GLY A 23 10.57 10.13 1.63
N TRP A 24 10.28 9.04 0.92
CA TRP A 24 9.61 7.88 1.48
C TRP A 24 10.42 7.25 2.61
N SER A 25 11.69 6.95 2.35
CA SER A 25 12.61 6.41 3.38
C SER A 25 12.74 7.36 4.57
N ALA A 26 12.85 8.67 4.31
CA ALA A 26 12.99 9.69 5.37
C ALA A 26 11.73 9.86 6.22
N ALA A 27 10.56 9.46 5.74
CA ALA A 27 9.30 9.53 6.49
C ALA A 27 9.22 8.46 7.60
N PHE A 28 10.07 7.44 7.56
CA PHE A 28 10.11 6.35 8.52
C PHE A 28 11.24 6.53 9.54
N THR A 29 11.10 5.90 10.70
CA THR A 29 12.24 5.72 11.61
C THR A 29 13.28 4.82 10.95
N VAL A 30 14.52 4.83 11.47
CA VAL A 30 15.63 4.05 10.89
C VAL A 30 15.31 2.55 10.80
N ASP A 31 14.56 2.04 11.77
CA ASP A 31 14.10 0.65 11.84
C ASP A 31 12.63 0.49 11.45
N GLY A 32 12.07 1.50 10.78
CA GLY A 32 10.66 1.51 10.38
C GLY A 32 10.32 0.40 9.40
N THR A 33 9.07 -0.05 9.46
CA THR A 33 8.59 -1.17 8.64
C THR A 33 7.34 -0.81 7.85
N PHE A 34 7.24 -1.40 6.66
CA PHE A 34 6.02 -1.46 5.86
C PHE A 34 5.70 -2.94 5.63
N THR A 35 4.50 -3.37 6.02
CA THR A 35 4.03 -4.73 5.78
C THR A 35 2.79 -4.70 4.90
N ASP A 36 2.85 -5.41 3.77
CA ASP A 36 1.65 -5.72 2.99
C ASP A 36 1.07 -7.02 3.53
N MET A 37 -0.03 -6.89 4.27
CA MET A 37 -0.66 -8.02 4.94
C MET A 37 -1.33 -8.99 3.98
N SER A 38 -1.67 -8.55 2.77
CA SER A 38 -2.30 -9.40 1.77
C SER A 38 -1.35 -10.45 1.19
N ILE A 39 -0.05 -10.18 1.20
CA ILE A 39 1.00 -11.07 0.71
C ILE A 39 1.99 -11.48 1.80
N ASN A 40 1.81 -10.96 3.01
CA ASN A 40 2.66 -11.22 4.18
C ASN A 40 4.14 -10.95 3.92
N VAL A 41 4.43 -9.79 3.33
CA VAL A 41 5.79 -9.33 3.04
C VAL A 41 6.06 -8.04 3.81
N THR A 42 7.22 -7.95 4.46
CA THR A 42 7.67 -6.78 5.20
C THR A 42 8.95 -6.21 4.60
N TRP A 43 8.97 -4.90 4.40
CA TRP A 43 10.16 -4.14 4.03
C TRP A 43 10.60 -3.34 5.26
N THR A 44 11.89 -3.39 5.57
CA THR A 44 12.47 -2.78 6.78
C THR A 44 13.63 -1.88 6.43
N GLY A 45 13.59 -0.65 6.92
CA GLY A 45 14.70 0.28 6.85
C GLY A 45 14.85 0.99 5.50
N PRO A 46 15.81 1.93 5.42
CA PRO A 46 15.93 2.80 4.25
C PRO A 46 16.34 2.10 2.97
N ASP A 47 16.97 0.93 3.06
CA ASP A 47 17.38 0.19 1.88
C ASP A 47 16.24 -0.61 1.25
N GLU A 48 15.31 -1.12 2.05
CA GLU A 48 14.21 -1.95 1.56
C GLU A 48 12.94 -1.15 1.28
N LEU A 49 12.62 -0.14 2.09
CA LEU A 49 11.37 0.60 1.96
C LEU A 49 11.10 1.18 0.56
N PRO A 50 12.11 1.70 -0.16
CA PRO A 50 11.88 2.19 -1.52
C PRO A 50 11.40 1.12 -2.51
N GLU A 51 11.79 -0.14 -2.32
CA GLU A 51 11.39 -1.25 -3.20
C GLU A 51 9.86 -1.41 -3.25
N GLN A 52 9.20 -1.23 -2.13
CA GLN A 52 7.74 -1.33 -2.05
C GLN A 52 7.07 -0.30 -2.96
N VAL A 53 7.53 0.94 -2.95
CA VAL A 53 6.98 2.00 -3.80
C VAL A 53 7.32 1.75 -5.26
N VAL A 54 8.55 1.33 -5.56
CA VAL A 54 8.99 1.00 -6.93
C VAL A 54 8.12 -0.12 -7.51
N ASN A 55 7.88 -1.18 -6.75
CA ASN A 55 7.07 -2.31 -7.21
C ASN A 55 5.66 -1.87 -7.58
N TYR A 56 5.01 -1.08 -6.73
CA TYR A 56 3.67 -0.55 -7.04
C TYR A 56 3.68 0.41 -8.22
N ALA A 57 4.68 1.29 -8.31
CA ALA A 57 4.79 2.25 -9.41
C ALA A 57 5.03 1.57 -10.76
N GLN A 58 5.73 0.44 -10.79
CA GLN A 58 5.91 -0.36 -12.00
C GLN A 58 4.61 -1.04 -12.42
N ALA A 59 3.91 -1.66 -11.48
CA ALA A 59 2.67 -2.37 -11.77
C ALA A 59 1.52 -1.41 -12.11
N PHE A 60 1.42 -0.30 -11.39
CA PHE A 60 0.37 0.70 -11.54
C PHE A 60 0.98 2.09 -11.65
N PRO A 61 1.46 2.51 -12.84
CA PRO A 61 2.13 3.81 -13.01
C PRO A 61 1.27 5.02 -12.63
N ASP A 62 -0.06 4.87 -12.73
CA ASP A 62 -1.05 5.88 -12.38
C ASP A 62 -1.67 5.65 -10.99
N MET A 63 -0.95 4.97 -10.10
CA MET A 63 -1.43 4.68 -8.74
C MET A 63 -1.93 5.94 -8.05
N HIS A 64 -3.17 5.88 -7.58
CA HIS A 64 -3.78 6.89 -6.73
C HIS A 64 -4.42 6.24 -5.52
N ARG A 65 -4.30 6.91 -4.39
CA ARG A 65 -4.94 6.51 -3.13
C ARG A 65 -6.02 7.53 -2.80
N GLU A 66 -7.28 7.12 -2.92
CA GLU A 66 -8.41 7.93 -2.51
C GLU A 66 -8.63 7.76 -1.02
N LEU A 67 -8.33 8.80 -0.23
CA LEU A 67 -8.37 8.74 1.23
C LEU A 67 -9.77 9.14 1.72
N TYR A 68 -10.47 8.24 2.40
CA TYR A 68 -11.86 8.48 2.82
C TYR A 68 -11.96 8.94 4.27
N LYS A 69 -11.32 8.23 5.19
CA LYS A 69 -11.51 8.46 6.62
C LYS A 69 -10.24 8.21 7.41
N PHE A 70 -9.92 9.13 8.29
CA PHE A 70 -8.81 9.01 9.25
C PHE A 70 -9.36 8.84 10.65
N TYR A 71 -8.80 7.90 11.37
CA TYR A 71 -9.03 7.70 12.81
C TYR A 71 -7.71 7.89 13.53
N VAL A 72 -7.63 8.88 14.41
CA VAL A 72 -6.39 9.20 15.11
C VAL A 72 -6.58 8.96 16.60
N SER A 73 -5.70 8.16 17.18
CA SER A 73 -5.66 7.91 18.62
C SER A 73 -4.20 7.97 19.08
N GLY A 74 -3.79 9.14 19.59
CA GLY A 74 -2.40 9.39 19.95
C GLY A 74 -1.45 9.16 18.80
N ALA A 75 -0.53 8.22 18.96
CA ALA A 75 0.48 7.87 17.96
C ALA A 75 -0.04 6.91 16.86
N ILE A 76 -1.29 6.46 16.96
CA ILE A 76 -1.88 5.53 15.99
C ILE A 76 -2.80 6.29 15.04
N VAL A 77 -2.61 6.07 13.73
CA VAL A 77 -3.49 6.59 12.68
C VAL A 77 -3.98 5.41 11.85
N VAL A 78 -5.29 5.31 11.69
CA VAL A 78 -5.92 4.32 10.83
C VAL A 78 -6.59 5.04 9.68
N VAL A 79 -6.38 4.57 8.46
CA VAL A 79 -6.92 5.20 7.25
C VAL A 79 -7.74 4.18 6.47
N GLN A 80 -8.97 4.53 6.15
CA GLN A 80 -9.78 3.81 5.16
C GLN A 80 -9.64 4.52 3.82
N LEU A 81 -9.30 3.76 2.79
CA LEU A 81 -8.98 4.32 1.47
C LEU A 81 -9.34 3.33 0.37
N ALA A 82 -9.24 3.78 -0.87
CA ALA A 82 -9.21 2.93 -2.04
C ALA A 82 -7.84 3.02 -2.71
N LEU A 83 -7.36 1.88 -3.20
CA LEU A 83 -6.21 1.79 -4.09
C LEU A 83 -6.73 1.78 -5.52
N GLN A 84 -6.28 2.74 -6.32
CA GLN A 84 -6.73 2.92 -7.70
C GLN A 84 -5.54 2.96 -8.65
N GLY A 85 -5.70 2.39 -9.82
CA GLY A 85 -4.67 2.40 -10.84
C GLY A 85 -4.96 1.44 -11.97
N THR A 86 -4.19 1.56 -13.05
CA THR A 86 -4.27 0.68 -14.22
C THR A 86 -3.06 -0.26 -14.23
N HIS A 87 -3.31 -1.56 -14.35
CA HIS A 87 -2.26 -2.58 -14.34
C HIS A 87 -1.51 -2.62 -15.68
N LEU A 88 -0.48 -1.78 -15.79
CA LEU A 88 0.28 -1.58 -17.03
C LEU A 88 1.70 -2.16 -16.99
N GLY A 89 2.13 -2.69 -15.87
CA GLY A 89 3.45 -3.31 -15.69
C GLY A 89 3.41 -4.56 -14.85
N PRO A 90 4.54 -5.24 -14.69
CA PRO A 90 4.60 -6.49 -13.93
C PRO A 90 4.26 -6.25 -12.45
N LEU A 91 3.44 -7.12 -11.88
CA LEU A 91 3.13 -7.14 -10.45
C LEU A 91 3.86 -8.32 -9.81
N HIS A 92 4.83 -8.02 -8.95
CA HIS A 92 5.63 -9.03 -8.26
C HIS A 92 4.91 -9.49 -6.99
N LEU A 93 4.61 -10.79 -6.94
CA LEU A 93 3.97 -11.47 -5.83
C LEU A 93 4.89 -12.61 -5.33
N PRO A 94 4.74 -13.08 -4.08
CA PRO A 94 5.55 -14.20 -3.60
C PRO A 94 5.46 -15.45 -4.48
N ALA A 95 4.29 -15.70 -5.07
CA ALA A 95 4.06 -16.86 -5.96
C ALA A 95 4.64 -16.69 -7.36
N GLY A 96 5.07 -15.49 -7.73
CA GLY A 96 5.60 -15.18 -9.06
C GLY A 96 5.18 -13.81 -9.55
N THR A 97 5.49 -13.51 -10.80
CA THR A 97 5.20 -12.22 -11.42
C THR A 97 3.98 -12.32 -12.31
N LEU A 98 2.99 -11.46 -12.05
CA LEU A 98 1.81 -11.33 -12.89
C LEU A 98 2.09 -10.31 -14.00
N PRO A 99 2.04 -10.71 -15.29
CA PRO A 99 2.19 -9.76 -16.38
C PRO A 99 1.06 -8.75 -16.41
N ALA A 100 1.31 -7.59 -17.00
CA ALA A 100 0.32 -6.53 -17.12
C ALA A 100 -0.99 -7.04 -17.76
N THR A 101 -2.12 -6.76 -17.12
CA THR A 101 -3.44 -7.16 -17.62
C THR A 101 -4.13 -6.02 -18.39
N GLY A 102 -3.67 -4.78 -18.23
CA GLY A 102 -4.33 -3.59 -18.77
C GLY A 102 -5.61 -3.20 -18.04
N LYS A 103 -5.98 -3.93 -16.96
CA LYS A 103 -7.23 -3.73 -16.24
C LYS A 103 -7.07 -2.74 -15.10
N ARG A 104 -8.19 -2.11 -14.72
CA ARG A 104 -8.21 -1.11 -13.67
C ARG A 104 -8.46 -1.76 -12.30
N MET A 105 -7.67 -1.32 -11.34
CA MET A 105 -7.85 -1.61 -9.91
C MET A 105 -8.56 -0.43 -9.25
N ASP A 106 -9.58 -0.73 -8.45
CA ASP A 106 -10.24 0.21 -7.54
C ASP A 106 -10.75 -0.60 -6.36
N ALA A 107 -9.90 -0.77 -5.35
CA ALA A 107 -10.14 -1.72 -4.28
C ALA A 107 -10.04 -1.08 -2.90
N PRO A 108 -10.88 -1.52 -1.94
CA PRO A 108 -10.78 -1.05 -0.56
C PRO A 108 -9.46 -1.45 0.07
N CYS A 109 -8.97 -0.57 0.94
CA CYS A 109 -7.77 -0.79 1.73
C CYS A 109 -7.93 -0.15 3.10
N CYS A 110 -7.30 -0.73 4.10
CA CYS A 110 -7.18 -0.12 5.42
C CYS A 110 -5.71 -0.13 5.83
N ASP A 111 -5.18 1.03 6.16
CA ASP A 111 -3.80 1.19 6.60
C ASP A 111 -3.75 1.56 8.06
N VAL A 112 -2.83 0.94 8.80
CA VAL A 112 -2.59 1.23 10.21
C VAL A 112 -1.16 1.73 10.38
N PHE A 113 -1.03 2.92 10.96
CA PHE A 113 0.25 3.57 11.20
C PHE A 113 0.52 3.69 12.69
N GLU A 114 1.73 3.38 13.10
CA GLU A 114 2.27 3.74 14.41
C GLU A 114 3.39 4.74 14.21
N LEU A 115 3.29 5.91 14.87
CA LEU A 115 4.20 7.02 14.70
C LEU A 115 5.05 7.21 15.95
N VAL A 116 6.30 7.61 15.77
CA VAL A 116 7.23 7.95 16.85
C VAL A 116 7.97 9.22 16.44
N ASP A 117 7.85 10.27 17.25
CA ASP A 117 8.55 11.54 17.06
C ASP A 117 8.42 12.10 15.64
N GLY A 118 7.22 12.06 15.09
CA GLY A 118 6.93 12.61 13.77
C GLY A 118 7.35 11.72 12.60
N LYS A 119 7.70 10.46 12.86
CA LYS A 119 8.09 9.50 11.83
C LYS A 119 7.28 8.21 11.95
N ILE A 120 7.16 7.50 10.84
CA ILE A 120 6.47 6.21 10.79
C ILE A 120 7.39 5.13 11.36
N LYS A 121 6.99 4.52 12.47
CA LYS A 121 7.64 3.35 13.04
C LYS A 121 7.15 2.08 12.37
N ARG A 122 5.84 2.02 12.09
CA ARG A 122 5.21 0.84 11.53
C ARG A 122 4.05 1.27 10.63
N PHE A 123 4.00 0.70 9.45
CA PHE A 123 2.93 0.88 8.47
C PHE A 123 2.44 -0.52 8.08
N ASP A 124 1.24 -0.88 8.49
CA ASP A 124 0.61 -2.14 8.12
C ASP A 124 -0.51 -1.85 7.12
N CYS A 125 -0.36 -2.39 5.92
CA CYS A 125 -1.30 -2.22 4.81
C CYS A 125 -2.18 -3.46 4.67
N TYR A 126 -3.49 -3.29 4.73
CA TYR A 126 -4.48 -4.35 4.59
C TYR A 126 -5.33 -4.11 3.34
N PRO A 127 -4.78 -4.33 2.13
CA PRO A 127 -5.56 -4.21 0.90
C PRO A 127 -6.49 -5.41 0.75
N GLU A 128 -7.65 -5.19 0.15
CA GLU A 128 -8.58 -6.27 -0.18
C GLU A 128 -8.10 -7.03 -1.42
N ALA A 129 -7.17 -7.96 -1.20
CA ALA A 129 -6.50 -8.68 -2.29
C ALA A 129 -7.46 -9.46 -3.18
N SER A 130 -8.51 -10.06 -2.64
CA SER A 130 -9.49 -10.78 -3.44
C SER A 130 -10.23 -9.87 -4.41
N VAL A 131 -10.52 -8.63 -4.01
CA VAL A 131 -11.14 -7.62 -4.89
C VAL A 131 -10.16 -7.22 -6.00
N ILE A 132 -8.90 -6.94 -5.65
CA ILE A 132 -7.86 -6.59 -6.62
C ILE A 132 -7.72 -7.70 -7.66
N LEU A 133 -7.51 -8.93 -7.23
CA LEU A 133 -7.27 -10.06 -8.14
C LEU A 133 -8.51 -10.36 -9.01
N THR A 134 -9.70 -10.17 -8.48
CA THR A 134 -10.93 -10.28 -9.25
C THR A 134 -11.00 -9.21 -10.34
N GLN A 135 -10.69 -7.96 -10.00
CA GLN A 135 -10.70 -6.85 -10.95
C GLN A 135 -9.64 -7.02 -12.04
N LEU A 136 -8.49 -7.61 -11.70
CA LEU A 136 -7.45 -7.93 -12.68
C LEU A 136 -7.77 -9.19 -13.51
N GLY A 137 -8.84 -9.90 -13.17
CA GLY A 137 -9.30 -11.06 -13.92
C GLY A 137 -8.46 -12.32 -13.73
N VAL A 138 -7.73 -12.42 -12.60
CA VAL A 138 -6.80 -13.54 -12.35
C VAL A 138 -7.26 -14.50 -11.26
N ILE A 139 -8.38 -14.23 -10.60
CA ILE A 139 -9.02 -15.20 -9.72
C ILE A 139 -9.93 -16.12 -10.55
N GLY A 140 -9.81 -17.43 -10.32
CA GLY A 140 -10.69 -18.41 -10.93
C GLY A 140 -12.15 -18.24 -10.50
N SER A 141 -13.06 -18.87 -11.24
CA SER A 141 -14.49 -18.75 -10.99
C SER A 141 -14.91 -19.47 -9.70
N LEU A 142 -15.38 -18.70 -8.72
CA LEU A 142 -15.97 -19.26 -7.51
C LEU A 142 -17.21 -20.11 -7.85
N GLY A 143 -17.98 -19.71 -8.86
CA GLY A 143 -19.15 -20.48 -9.33
C GLY A 143 -18.79 -21.89 -9.73
N ALA A 144 -17.66 -22.10 -10.42
CA ALA A 144 -17.19 -23.43 -10.77
C ALA A 144 -16.86 -24.28 -9.53
N ALA A 145 -16.28 -23.69 -8.49
CA ALA A 145 -16.00 -24.38 -7.24
C ALA A 145 -17.27 -24.74 -6.47
N LEU A 146 -18.31 -23.92 -6.55
CA LEU A 146 -19.58 -24.13 -5.87
C LEU A 146 -20.48 -25.15 -6.55
N GLN A 147 -20.15 -25.57 -7.78
CA GLN A 147 -20.91 -26.55 -8.54
C GLN A 147 -20.51 -28.02 -8.25
N ALA A 148 -19.55 -28.20 -7.39
CA ALA A 148 -19.07 -29.55 -7.04
C ALA A 148 -20.08 -30.32 -6.21
#